data_bb552d33a13ebec4dbc5ea077f7c9a45
#
_entry.id   bb552d33a13ebec4dbc5ea077f7c9a45
#
_cell.length_a   1.000
_cell.length_b   1.000
_cell.length_c   1.000
_cell.angle_alpha   90.00
_cell.angle_beta   90.00
_cell.angle_gamma   90.00
#
_symmetry.space_group_name_H-M   'P 1'
#
loop_
_entity.id
_entity.type
_entity.pdbx_description
1 polymer ?
#
loop_
_entity_poly.entity_id
_entity_poly.type
_entity_poly.pdbx_seq_one_letter_code
_entity_poly.pdbx_strand_id
1 'polypeptide(L)'
;TRTDTEVLLHGWEQWGRELLPRLRGMFAFALWDRRAGVLFCARDMFGIKPLYYCRCADGTLLFASEIKAFLDHPSFAKRLNTAQLPLYLSCQYSPGRDTFFAGVQKLLPGHFLEFSDGIVRTTRWVQPAFLPGDAPVSPAEIEEVLRGSAAAHKVADVEVAGFLSGGVDSAYLTALARPARTYTISYAEPKYDESFPARALARSLGVRNRVRRISP
;
A
#
# COMPACT_ATOMS: atom_id res chain seq x y z
N THR A 1 -15.07 14.14 15.50
CA THR A 1 -15.38 13.12 14.48
C THR A 1 -14.82 11.77 14.94
N ARG A 2 -15.13 10.68 14.24
CA ARG A 2 -14.61 9.34 14.53
C ARG A 2 -13.92 8.80 13.28
N THR A 3 -12.98 9.58 12.72
CA THR A 3 -12.28 9.23 11.50
C THR A 3 -10.78 9.04 11.77
N ASP A 4 -10.12 8.23 10.96
CA ASP A 4 -8.67 8.07 10.94
C ASP A 4 -7.94 9.40 10.65
N THR A 5 -8.54 10.27 9.84
CA THR A 5 -8.01 11.61 9.55
C THR A 5 -7.86 12.46 10.81
N GLU A 6 -8.80 12.37 11.77
CA GLU A 6 -8.72 13.09 13.05
C GLU A 6 -7.52 12.62 13.88
N VAL A 7 -7.23 11.32 13.86
CA VAL A 7 -6.05 10.75 14.53
C VAL A 7 -4.76 11.35 13.97
N LEU A 8 -4.68 11.56 12.64
CA LEU A 8 -3.53 12.19 12.00
C LEU A 8 -3.35 13.64 12.44
N LEU A 9 -4.44 14.40 12.52
CA LEU A 9 -4.38 15.82 12.91
C LEU A 9 -3.93 15.98 14.37
N HIS A 10 -4.57 15.31 15.30
CA HIS A 10 -4.19 15.40 16.72
C HIS A 10 -2.82 14.77 17.01
N GLY A 11 -2.48 13.69 16.30
CA GLY A 11 -1.17 13.11 16.39
C GLY A 11 -0.07 14.05 15.88
N TRP A 12 -0.33 14.79 14.81
CA TRP A 12 0.61 15.80 14.31
C TRP A 12 0.77 16.97 15.29
N GLU A 13 -0.34 17.47 15.85
CA GLU A 13 -0.28 18.52 16.85
C GLU A 13 0.54 18.14 18.08
N GLN A 14 0.46 16.88 18.48
CA GLN A 14 1.13 16.40 19.70
C GLN A 14 2.57 15.94 19.46
N TRP A 15 2.87 15.29 18.34
CA TRP A 15 4.15 14.59 18.11
C TRP A 15 4.88 15.05 16.85
N GLY A 16 4.26 15.85 15.98
CA GLY A 16 4.86 16.21 14.70
C GLY A 16 5.25 14.98 13.90
N ARG A 17 6.51 14.93 13.43
CA ARG A 17 7.04 13.80 12.64
C ARG A 17 7.08 12.49 13.43
N GLU A 18 7.21 12.54 14.76
CA GLU A 18 7.20 11.37 15.64
C GLU A 18 5.83 10.67 15.71
N LEU A 19 4.82 11.21 15.02
CA LEU A 19 3.58 10.50 14.74
C LEU A 19 3.83 9.25 13.91
N LEU A 20 4.71 9.29 12.89
CA LEU A 20 4.85 8.21 11.91
C LEU A 20 5.15 6.84 12.53
N PRO A 21 6.12 6.67 13.44
CA PRO A 21 6.39 5.38 14.08
C PRO A 21 5.25 4.88 14.99
N ARG A 22 4.28 5.74 15.33
CA ARG A 22 3.11 5.39 16.15
C ARG A 22 1.94 4.89 15.30
N LEU A 23 1.97 5.13 13.99
CA LEU A 23 0.93 4.68 13.06
C LEU A 23 1.11 3.21 12.72
N ARG A 24 0.06 2.43 12.85
CA ARG A 24 -0.02 1.06 12.36
C ARG A 24 -1.10 0.97 11.30
N GLY A 25 -0.70 0.73 10.05
CA GLY A 25 -1.67 0.60 8.98
C GLY A 25 -1.09 0.87 7.59
N MET A 26 -1.97 0.95 6.62
CA MET A 26 -1.68 1.23 5.22
C MET A 26 -2.12 2.66 4.92
N PHE A 27 -1.18 3.54 4.65
CA PHE A 27 -1.50 4.95 4.48
C PHE A 27 -0.62 5.67 3.45
N ALA A 28 -1.23 6.64 2.81
CA ALA A 28 -0.57 7.75 2.15
C ALA A 28 -1.41 8.98 2.44
N PHE A 29 -0.83 9.98 3.05
CA PHE A 29 -1.55 11.21 3.40
C PHE A 29 -0.73 12.46 3.13
N ALA A 30 -1.42 13.58 3.03
CA ALA A 30 -0.84 14.90 2.99
C ALA A 30 -1.48 15.77 4.09
N LEU A 31 -0.66 16.53 4.80
CA LEU A 31 -1.03 17.42 5.87
C LEU A 31 -0.41 18.79 5.63
N TRP A 32 -1.22 19.84 5.71
CA TRP A 32 -0.76 21.21 5.64
C TRP A 32 -0.65 21.82 7.05
N ASP A 33 0.59 22.05 7.49
CA ASP A 33 0.84 22.77 8.73
C ASP A 33 0.85 24.29 8.44
N ARG A 34 -0.24 24.95 8.79
CA ARG A 34 -0.40 26.39 8.56
C ARG A 34 0.57 27.24 9.39
N ARG A 35 0.98 26.78 10.58
CA ARG A 35 1.86 27.53 11.47
C ARG A 35 3.30 27.49 10.95
N ALA A 36 3.74 26.33 10.52
CA ALA A 36 5.08 26.14 9.96
C ALA A 36 5.17 26.49 8.48
N GLY A 37 4.06 26.63 7.75
CA GLY A 37 4.06 26.83 6.30
C GLY A 37 4.59 25.62 5.54
N VAL A 38 4.37 24.41 6.04
CA VAL A 38 4.94 23.17 5.49
C VAL A 38 3.81 22.25 5.02
N LEU A 39 3.93 21.77 3.78
CA LEU A 39 3.18 20.59 3.33
C LEU A 39 3.99 19.34 3.69
N PHE A 40 3.39 18.50 4.49
CA PHE A 40 3.95 17.21 4.92
C PHE A 40 3.17 16.08 4.26
N CYS A 41 3.86 15.21 3.51
CA CYS A 41 3.26 14.01 2.92
C CYS A 41 4.00 12.78 3.41
N ALA A 42 3.28 11.73 3.80
CA ALA A 42 3.92 10.50 4.28
C ALA A 42 3.31 9.27 3.61
N ARG A 43 4.13 8.22 3.48
CA ARG A 43 3.76 6.94 2.93
C ARG A 43 4.13 5.81 3.89
N ASP A 44 3.27 4.81 4.00
CA ASP A 44 3.46 3.67 4.90
C ASP A 44 4.76 2.89 4.62
N MET A 45 5.17 2.09 5.60
CA MET A 45 6.44 1.34 5.62
C MET A 45 6.63 0.46 4.38
N PHE A 46 5.58 -0.19 3.90
CA PHE A 46 5.63 -1.09 2.74
C PHE A 46 5.18 -0.45 1.44
N GLY A 47 4.70 0.81 1.49
CA GLY A 47 4.21 1.54 0.32
C GLY A 47 2.96 0.91 -0.28
N ILE A 48 2.08 0.34 0.55
CA ILE A 48 0.83 -0.27 0.10
C ILE A 48 -0.07 0.79 -0.54
N LYS A 49 -0.15 1.98 0.07
CA LYS A 49 -0.85 3.11 -0.53
C LYS A 49 0.09 3.92 -1.41
N PRO A 50 -0.31 4.26 -2.65
CA PRO A 50 0.54 5.03 -3.56
C PRO A 50 0.54 6.51 -3.22
N LEU A 51 1.68 7.17 -3.45
CA LEU A 51 1.82 8.62 -3.49
C LEU A 51 2.83 9.02 -4.56
N TYR A 52 2.40 9.86 -5.48
CA TYR A 52 3.21 10.45 -6.52
C TYR A 52 3.31 11.95 -6.29
N TYR A 53 4.41 12.55 -6.72
CA TYR A 53 4.59 14.00 -6.68
C TYR A 53 5.41 14.49 -7.89
N CYS A 54 5.19 15.72 -8.24
CA CYS A 54 5.91 16.40 -9.31
C CYS A 54 6.10 17.87 -8.94
N ARG A 55 7.34 18.38 -9.00
CA ARG A 55 7.59 19.80 -8.95
C ARG A 55 7.64 20.35 -10.36
N CYS A 56 6.66 21.18 -10.70
CA CYS A 56 6.55 21.81 -12.00
C CYS A 56 7.58 22.95 -12.18
N ALA A 57 7.81 23.38 -13.41
CA ALA A 57 8.80 24.42 -13.73
C ALA A 57 8.47 25.79 -13.10
N ASP A 58 7.21 26.09 -12.91
CA ASP A 58 6.71 27.31 -12.24
C ASP A 58 6.79 27.25 -10.70
N GLY A 59 7.32 26.17 -10.15
CA GLY A 59 7.43 25.95 -8.70
C GLY A 59 6.22 25.28 -8.05
N THR A 60 5.13 25.04 -8.79
CA THR A 60 3.97 24.32 -8.29
C THR A 60 4.35 22.88 -7.91
N LEU A 61 3.93 22.43 -6.72
CA LEU A 61 4.02 21.04 -6.33
C LEU A 61 2.67 20.35 -6.56
N LEU A 62 2.66 19.32 -7.38
CA LEU A 62 1.53 18.42 -7.56
C LEU A 62 1.78 17.14 -6.78
N PHE A 63 0.75 16.62 -6.11
CA PHE A 63 0.80 15.32 -5.46
C PHE A 63 -0.55 14.61 -5.55
N ALA A 64 -0.53 13.29 -5.71
CA ALA A 64 -1.75 12.48 -5.81
C ALA A 64 -1.43 10.98 -5.63
N SER A 65 -2.47 10.19 -5.42
CA SER A 65 -2.36 8.73 -5.43
C SER A 65 -2.19 8.14 -6.83
N GLU A 66 -2.57 8.89 -7.89
CA GLU A 66 -2.43 8.46 -9.28
C GLU A 66 -1.93 9.60 -10.17
N ILE A 67 -1.02 9.29 -11.09
CA ILE A 67 -0.41 10.29 -11.98
C ILE A 67 -1.44 10.93 -12.91
N LYS A 68 -2.53 10.19 -13.24
CA LYS A 68 -3.58 10.74 -14.11
C LYS A 68 -4.20 12.03 -13.55
N ALA A 69 -4.16 12.25 -12.24
CA ALA A 69 -4.64 13.48 -11.62
C ALA A 69 -3.82 14.72 -12.01
N PHE A 70 -2.60 14.53 -12.51
CA PHE A 70 -1.74 15.65 -12.97
C PHE A 70 -2.02 16.06 -14.40
N LEU A 71 -2.59 15.16 -15.21
CA LEU A 71 -2.61 15.29 -16.67
C LEU A 71 -3.32 16.56 -17.18
N ASP A 72 -4.30 17.05 -16.46
CA ASP A 72 -5.07 18.23 -16.87
C ASP A 72 -4.62 19.51 -16.15
N HIS A 73 -3.58 19.44 -15.31
CA HIS A 73 -3.06 20.61 -14.64
C HIS A 73 -2.20 21.44 -15.62
N PRO A 74 -2.43 22.76 -15.74
CA PRO A 74 -1.75 23.61 -16.76
C PRO A 74 -0.23 23.65 -16.62
N SER A 75 0.29 23.54 -15.40
CA SER A 75 1.74 23.51 -15.13
C SER A 75 2.39 22.17 -15.40
N PHE A 76 1.63 21.12 -15.69
CA PHE A 76 2.16 19.77 -15.87
C PHE A 76 2.62 19.51 -17.29
N ALA A 77 3.91 19.22 -17.48
CA ALA A 77 4.49 18.86 -18.77
C ALA A 77 4.39 17.34 -19.03
N LYS A 78 3.54 16.92 -19.95
CA LYS A 78 3.39 15.51 -20.36
C LYS A 78 4.59 15.07 -21.22
N ARG A 79 5.64 14.56 -20.59
CA ARG A 79 6.84 14.06 -21.28
C ARG A 79 7.16 12.64 -20.82
N LEU A 80 7.49 11.77 -21.77
CA LEU A 80 7.90 10.39 -21.49
C LEU A 80 9.32 10.37 -20.89
N ASN A 81 9.51 9.60 -19.83
CA ASN A 81 10.81 9.28 -19.27
C ASN A 81 11.33 7.99 -19.91
N THR A 82 12.05 8.12 -21.02
CA THR A 82 12.57 6.96 -21.78
C THR A 82 13.57 6.13 -21.01
N ALA A 83 14.25 6.70 -20.00
CA ALA A 83 15.17 5.95 -19.15
C ALA A 83 14.49 4.84 -18.31
N GLN A 84 13.16 4.91 -18.17
CA GLN A 84 12.40 3.85 -17.49
C GLN A 84 12.04 2.66 -18.38
N LEU A 85 12.20 2.76 -19.71
CA LEU A 85 11.83 1.68 -20.64
C LEU A 85 12.65 0.39 -20.41
N PRO A 86 13.98 0.41 -20.29
CA PRO A 86 14.75 -0.82 -20.03
C PRO A 86 14.37 -1.49 -18.72
N LEU A 87 14.14 -0.69 -17.66
CA LEU A 87 13.72 -1.21 -16.35
C LEU A 87 12.34 -1.86 -16.42
N TYR A 88 11.42 -1.24 -17.14
CA TYR A 88 10.09 -1.81 -17.33
C TYR A 88 10.12 -3.11 -18.12
N LEU A 89 10.89 -3.18 -19.19
CA LEU A 89 11.01 -4.39 -20.01
C LEU A 89 11.63 -5.55 -19.22
N SER A 90 12.51 -5.25 -18.25
CA SER A 90 13.11 -6.25 -17.38
C SER A 90 12.22 -6.68 -16.21
N CYS A 91 11.57 -5.70 -15.56
CA CYS A 91 10.84 -5.92 -14.29
C CYS A 91 9.32 -5.94 -14.47
N GLN A 92 8.78 -5.57 -15.63
CA GLN A 92 7.36 -5.36 -15.91
C GLN A 92 6.69 -4.25 -15.07
N TYR A 93 7.47 -3.47 -14.35
CA TYR A 93 7.06 -2.28 -13.60
C TYR A 93 8.25 -1.33 -13.42
N SER A 94 7.98 -0.12 -12.94
CA SER A 94 9.04 0.86 -12.62
C SER A 94 9.44 0.71 -11.14
N PRO A 95 10.58 0.06 -10.81
CA PRO A 95 10.90 -0.33 -9.44
C PRO A 95 11.37 0.82 -8.54
N GLY A 96 11.91 1.87 -9.10
CA GLY A 96 12.51 2.97 -8.33
C GLY A 96 11.55 4.11 -8.03
N ARG A 97 12.16 5.26 -7.70
CA ARG A 97 11.47 6.53 -7.48
C ARG A 97 10.84 7.09 -8.75
N ASP A 98 11.55 6.96 -9.87
CA ASP A 98 11.14 7.57 -11.14
C ASP A 98 9.99 6.81 -11.79
N THR A 99 9.21 7.52 -12.60
CA THR A 99 8.06 6.98 -13.31
C THR A 99 8.23 7.15 -14.82
N PHE A 100 7.26 6.65 -15.61
CA PHE A 100 7.22 6.90 -17.05
C PHE A 100 6.97 8.37 -17.44
N PHE A 101 6.50 9.19 -16.50
CA PHE A 101 6.38 10.62 -16.73
C PHE A 101 7.62 11.33 -16.20
N ALA A 102 8.33 12.04 -17.07
CA ALA A 102 9.52 12.80 -16.72
C ALA A 102 9.20 13.85 -15.65
N GLY A 103 9.96 13.85 -14.54
CA GLY A 103 9.74 14.76 -13.41
C GLY A 103 8.70 14.27 -12.40
N VAL A 104 7.93 13.23 -12.70
CA VAL A 104 7.02 12.62 -11.71
C VAL A 104 7.74 11.54 -10.93
N GLN A 105 7.71 11.64 -9.63
CA GLN A 105 8.36 10.71 -8.72
C GLN A 105 7.34 10.02 -7.80
N LYS A 106 7.65 8.78 -7.41
CA LYS A 106 6.97 8.10 -6.31
C LYS A 106 7.60 8.51 -4.99
N LEU A 107 6.80 8.81 -4.00
CA LEU A 107 7.31 8.79 -2.63
C LEU A 107 7.59 7.33 -2.26
N LEU A 108 8.83 7.02 -1.92
CA LEU A 108 9.25 5.64 -1.65
C LEU A 108 8.59 5.09 -0.37
N PRO A 109 8.44 3.76 -0.24
CA PRO A 109 7.97 3.13 0.99
C PRO A 109 8.77 3.60 2.22
N GLY A 110 8.10 3.86 3.33
CA GLY A 110 8.76 4.31 4.56
C GLY A 110 9.41 5.70 4.47
N HIS A 111 8.94 6.55 3.55
CA HIS A 111 9.43 7.92 3.42
C HIS A 111 8.33 8.94 3.68
N PHE A 112 8.76 10.12 4.08
CA PHE A 112 7.94 11.32 4.03
C PHE A 112 8.58 12.39 3.13
N LEU A 113 7.78 13.33 2.71
CA LEU A 113 8.13 14.49 1.92
C LEU A 113 7.71 15.73 2.69
N GLU A 114 8.57 16.73 2.71
CA GLU A 114 8.26 18.09 3.16
C GLU A 114 8.46 19.06 2.02
N PHE A 115 7.52 19.96 1.88
CA PHE A 115 7.60 21.05 0.94
C PHE A 115 7.38 22.37 1.66
N SER A 116 8.40 23.22 1.62
CA SER A 116 8.37 24.59 2.14
C SER A 116 9.31 25.46 1.31
N ASP A 117 9.00 26.72 1.17
CA ASP A 117 9.82 27.71 0.46
C ASP A 117 10.23 27.25 -0.97
N GLY A 118 9.32 26.53 -1.64
CA GLY A 118 9.56 25.98 -2.97
C GLY A 118 10.53 24.80 -3.02
N ILE A 119 10.97 24.27 -1.89
CA ILE A 119 11.94 23.16 -1.78
C ILE A 119 11.23 21.88 -1.35
N VAL A 120 11.46 20.80 -2.10
CA VAL A 120 11.03 19.44 -1.75
C VAL A 120 12.17 18.71 -1.07
N ARG A 121 11.93 18.19 0.12
CA ARG A 121 12.85 17.29 0.86
C ARG A 121 12.15 15.96 1.10
N THR A 122 12.84 14.85 0.85
CA THR A 122 12.34 13.52 1.16
C THR A 122 13.26 12.84 2.18
N THR A 123 12.66 12.24 3.19
CA THR A 123 13.40 11.57 4.27
C THR A 123 12.81 10.19 4.52
N ARG A 124 13.67 9.20 4.76
CA ARG A 124 13.24 7.88 5.22
C ARG A 124 12.97 7.95 6.72
N TRP A 125 11.79 7.54 7.16
CA TRP A 125 11.41 7.50 8.56
C TRP A 125 11.47 6.09 9.16
N VAL A 126 11.42 5.05 8.32
CA VAL A 126 11.54 3.65 8.75
C VAL A 126 12.16 2.80 7.67
N GLN A 127 12.92 1.81 8.10
CA GLN A 127 13.44 0.73 7.25
C GLN A 127 13.21 -0.58 7.97
N PRO A 128 12.54 -1.56 7.33
CA PRO A 128 12.50 -2.91 7.86
C PRO A 128 13.91 -3.43 8.06
N ALA A 129 14.19 -3.93 9.25
CA ALA A 129 15.47 -4.57 9.56
C ALA A 129 15.22 -6.07 9.76
N PHE A 130 16.01 -6.88 9.07
CA PHE A 130 16.09 -8.31 9.31
C PHE A 130 17.33 -8.55 10.14
N LEU A 131 17.15 -8.69 11.45
CA LEU A 131 18.23 -8.99 12.35
C LEU A 131 18.37 -10.51 12.46
N PRO A 132 19.59 -11.06 12.38
CA PRO A 132 19.82 -12.46 12.71
C PRO A 132 19.39 -12.68 14.16
N GLY A 133 18.50 -13.63 14.39
CA GLY A 133 18.15 -14.06 15.74
C GLY A 133 19.03 -15.21 16.16
N ASP A 134 19.38 -15.27 17.44
CA ASP A 134 20.18 -16.35 18.01
C ASP A 134 19.36 -17.63 18.26
N ALA A 135 18.03 -17.54 18.22
CA ALA A 135 17.13 -18.65 18.43
C ALA A 135 16.19 -18.87 17.22
N PRO A 136 15.90 -20.14 16.88
CA PRO A 136 14.92 -20.45 15.85
C PRO A 136 13.53 -20.00 16.29
N VAL A 137 12.82 -19.30 15.38
CA VAL A 137 11.43 -18.88 15.62
C VAL A 137 10.52 -20.10 15.53
N SER A 138 9.68 -20.31 16.53
CA SER A 138 8.73 -21.42 16.54
C SER A 138 7.52 -21.19 15.60
N PRO A 139 6.91 -22.25 15.06
CA PRO A 139 5.66 -22.09 14.29
C PRO A 139 4.54 -21.39 15.05
N ALA A 140 4.46 -21.56 16.36
CA ALA A 140 3.45 -20.90 17.20
C ALA A 140 3.65 -19.39 17.27
N GLU A 141 4.88 -18.92 17.40
CA GLU A 141 5.20 -17.47 17.37
C GLU A 141 4.85 -16.85 16.01
N ILE A 142 5.16 -17.56 14.90
CA ILE A 142 4.77 -17.12 13.57
C ILE A 142 3.24 -17.02 13.46
N GLU A 143 2.52 -18.04 13.92
CA GLU A 143 1.06 -18.05 13.88
C GLU A 143 0.46 -16.90 14.70
N GLU A 144 0.99 -16.61 15.87
CA GLU A 144 0.50 -15.53 16.73
C GLU A 144 0.66 -14.17 16.05
N VAL A 145 1.83 -13.90 15.46
CA VAL A 145 2.08 -12.65 14.72
C VAL A 145 1.15 -12.51 13.52
N LEU A 146 0.99 -13.58 12.72
CA LEU A 146 0.10 -13.57 11.56
C LEU A 146 -1.37 -13.43 11.96
N ARG A 147 -1.80 -14.06 13.04
CA ARG A 147 -3.16 -13.93 13.60
C ARG A 147 -3.43 -12.49 14.06
N GLY A 148 -2.50 -11.88 14.78
CA GLY A 148 -2.58 -10.49 15.20
C GLY A 148 -2.62 -9.52 14.00
N SER A 149 -1.82 -9.80 12.96
CA SER A 149 -1.84 -9.03 11.72
C SER A 149 -3.18 -9.17 10.98
N ALA A 150 -3.67 -10.40 10.81
CA ALA A 150 -4.97 -10.66 10.16
C ALA A 150 -6.12 -9.98 10.90
N ALA A 151 -6.10 -9.98 12.24
CA ALA A 151 -7.10 -9.29 13.05
C ALA A 151 -7.09 -7.77 12.83
N ALA A 152 -5.89 -7.18 12.78
CA ALA A 152 -5.74 -5.73 12.52
C ALA A 152 -6.25 -5.32 11.13
N HIS A 153 -6.10 -6.17 10.11
CA HIS A 153 -6.62 -5.91 8.76
C HIS A 153 -8.16 -6.03 8.65
N LYS A 154 -8.82 -6.55 9.67
CA LYS A 154 -10.29 -6.69 9.70
C LYS A 154 -11.00 -5.49 10.32
N VAL A 155 -10.26 -4.52 10.84
CA VAL A 155 -10.86 -3.30 11.39
C VAL A 155 -11.44 -2.47 10.26
N ALA A 156 -12.78 -2.47 10.14
CA ALA A 156 -13.52 -1.78 9.09
C ALA A 156 -14.99 -1.58 9.51
N ASP A 157 -15.62 -0.54 8.97
CA ASP A 157 -17.05 -0.26 9.17
C ASP A 157 -17.96 -1.07 8.25
N VAL A 158 -17.37 -1.89 7.37
CA VAL A 158 -18.06 -2.75 6.41
C VAL A 158 -17.58 -4.19 6.52
N GLU A 159 -18.34 -5.12 5.95
CA GLU A 159 -17.94 -6.53 5.92
C GLU A 159 -16.63 -6.72 5.16
N VAL A 160 -15.64 -7.30 5.82
CA VAL A 160 -14.35 -7.65 5.22
C VAL A 160 -14.45 -9.02 4.58
N ALA A 161 -14.14 -9.09 3.30
CA ALA A 161 -14.04 -10.32 2.52
C ALA A 161 -12.59 -10.60 2.13
N GLY A 162 -12.27 -11.85 1.77
CA GLY A 162 -10.94 -12.26 1.32
C GLY A 162 -10.95 -12.78 -0.12
N PHE A 163 -9.85 -12.59 -0.83
CA PHE A 163 -9.57 -13.40 -2.01
C PHE A 163 -8.97 -14.74 -1.58
N LEU A 164 -9.47 -15.82 -2.15
CA LEU A 164 -8.99 -17.16 -1.87
C LEU A 164 -8.60 -17.83 -3.19
N SER A 165 -7.30 -18.09 -3.33
CA SER A 165 -6.75 -18.95 -4.38
C SER A 165 -6.56 -20.39 -3.85
N GLY A 166 -6.04 -21.27 -4.68
CA GLY A 166 -5.61 -22.60 -4.25
C GLY A 166 -4.26 -22.63 -3.53
N GLY A 167 -3.58 -21.47 -3.42
CA GLY A 167 -2.24 -21.34 -2.86
C GLY A 167 -2.20 -21.35 -1.32
N VAL A 168 -1.06 -21.75 -0.76
CA VAL A 168 -0.84 -21.90 0.69
C VAL A 168 -1.07 -20.58 1.44
N ASP A 169 -0.57 -19.46 0.94
CA ASP A 169 -0.63 -18.16 1.64
C ASP A 169 -2.07 -17.70 1.83
N SER A 170 -2.86 -17.68 0.73
CA SER A 170 -4.27 -17.28 0.80
C SER A 170 -5.10 -18.24 1.65
N ALA A 171 -4.77 -19.53 1.62
CA ALA A 171 -5.41 -20.57 2.41
C ALA A 171 -5.16 -20.35 3.90
N TYR A 172 -3.90 -20.14 4.27
CA TYR A 172 -3.49 -19.94 5.66
C TYR A 172 -4.09 -18.64 6.24
N LEU A 173 -3.99 -17.54 5.50
CA LEU A 173 -4.59 -16.27 5.89
C LEU A 173 -6.11 -16.36 6.02
N THR A 174 -6.79 -17.10 5.13
CA THR A 174 -8.24 -17.35 5.25
C THR A 174 -8.58 -18.14 6.51
N ALA A 175 -7.78 -19.14 6.85
CA ALA A 175 -7.98 -19.95 8.06
C ALA A 175 -7.81 -19.13 9.34
N LEU A 176 -6.82 -18.19 9.36
CA LEU A 176 -6.59 -17.29 10.48
C LEU A 176 -7.66 -16.19 10.60
N ALA A 177 -7.95 -15.51 9.49
CA ALA A 177 -8.83 -14.36 9.47
C ALA A 177 -10.32 -14.73 9.56
N ARG A 178 -10.71 -15.89 9.01
CA ARG A 178 -12.11 -16.37 8.90
C ARG A 178 -13.06 -15.25 8.48
N PRO A 179 -12.88 -14.68 7.28
CA PRO A 179 -13.77 -13.63 6.78
C PRO A 179 -15.18 -14.19 6.56
N ALA A 180 -16.20 -13.32 6.58
CA ALA A 180 -17.58 -13.76 6.36
C ALA A 180 -17.79 -14.40 4.98
N ARG A 181 -17.00 -13.97 3.99
CA ARG A 181 -16.97 -14.57 2.63
C ARG A 181 -15.61 -14.46 1.97
N THR A 182 -15.40 -15.33 1.00
CA THR A 182 -14.24 -15.29 0.10
C THR A 182 -14.68 -15.28 -1.35
N TYR A 183 -13.78 -14.76 -2.20
CA TYR A 183 -13.95 -14.74 -3.66
C TYR A 183 -12.79 -15.45 -4.33
N THR A 184 -13.11 -16.24 -5.34
CA THR A 184 -12.14 -17.01 -6.12
C THR A 184 -12.36 -16.73 -7.61
N ILE A 185 -11.27 -16.48 -8.33
CA ILE A 185 -11.28 -16.40 -9.77
C ILE A 185 -11.03 -17.79 -10.32
N SER A 186 -11.85 -18.20 -11.29
CA SER A 186 -11.76 -19.48 -12.02
C SER A 186 -11.51 -19.18 -13.48
N TYR A 187 -10.70 -19.99 -14.12
CA TYR A 187 -10.35 -19.89 -15.53
C TYR A 187 -10.97 -21.03 -16.32
N ALA A 188 -11.15 -20.82 -17.66
CA ALA A 188 -11.62 -21.86 -18.56
C ALA A 188 -10.59 -22.98 -18.73
N GLU A 189 -9.31 -22.63 -18.70
CA GLU A 189 -8.20 -23.54 -18.82
C GLU A 189 -7.94 -24.25 -17.47
N PRO A 190 -8.10 -25.58 -17.39
CA PRO A 190 -7.96 -26.33 -16.13
C PRO A 190 -6.60 -26.17 -15.43
N LYS A 191 -5.54 -25.95 -16.21
CA LYS A 191 -4.17 -25.75 -15.67
C LYS A 191 -4.07 -24.53 -14.77
N TYR A 192 -4.91 -23.52 -14.97
CA TYR A 192 -4.91 -22.26 -14.21
C TYR A 192 -6.11 -22.13 -13.26
N ASP A 193 -6.98 -23.15 -13.22
CA ASP A 193 -8.18 -23.12 -12.37
C ASP A 193 -7.89 -23.69 -10.97
N GLU A 194 -7.74 -22.79 -10.01
CA GLU A 194 -7.55 -23.10 -8.58
C GLU A 194 -8.88 -23.12 -7.80
N SER A 195 -10.01 -23.11 -8.46
CA SER A 195 -11.32 -23.01 -7.78
C SER A 195 -11.68 -24.26 -6.96
N PHE A 196 -11.18 -25.44 -7.36
CA PHE A 196 -11.47 -26.68 -6.64
C PHE A 196 -10.86 -26.68 -5.22
N PRO A 197 -9.54 -26.49 -5.04
CA PRO A 197 -8.94 -26.44 -3.70
C PRO A 197 -9.48 -25.28 -2.86
N ALA A 198 -9.74 -24.12 -3.47
CA ALA A 198 -10.34 -22.98 -2.78
C ALA A 198 -11.72 -23.28 -2.21
N ARG A 199 -12.59 -23.94 -2.99
CA ARG A 199 -13.92 -24.37 -2.53
C ARG A 199 -13.84 -25.42 -1.43
N ALA A 200 -12.92 -26.38 -1.54
CA ALA A 200 -12.73 -27.42 -0.54
C ALA A 200 -12.34 -26.81 0.81
N LEU A 201 -11.37 -25.90 0.81
CA LEU A 201 -10.95 -25.18 2.00
C LEU A 201 -12.07 -24.33 2.59
N ALA A 202 -12.75 -23.53 1.78
CA ALA A 202 -13.84 -22.69 2.26
C ALA A 202 -14.94 -23.50 2.95
N ARG A 203 -15.27 -24.68 2.41
CA ARG A 203 -16.21 -25.61 3.03
C ARG A 203 -15.71 -26.12 4.39
N SER A 204 -14.45 -26.55 4.47
CA SER A 204 -13.86 -27.04 5.72
C SER A 204 -13.81 -25.99 6.81
N LEU A 205 -13.67 -24.72 6.44
CA LEU A 205 -13.65 -23.58 7.36
C LEU A 205 -15.04 -23.00 7.68
N GLY A 206 -16.10 -23.47 7.01
CA GLY A 206 -17.45 -22.92 7.14
C GLY A 206 -17.59 -21.50 6.56
N VAL A 207 -16.69 -21.10 5.66
CA VAL A 207 -16.68 -19.77 5.02
C VAL A 207 -17.42 -19.80 3.70
N ARG A 208 -18.28 -18.82 3.43
CA ARG A 208 -18.96 -18.69 2.13
C ARG A 208 -17.96 -18.33 1.05
N ASN A 209 -17.89 -19.13 -0.02
CA ASN A 209 -17.01 -18.85 -1.18
C ASN A 209 -17.84 -18.57 -2.42
N ARG A 210 -17.55 -17.46 -3.09
CA ARG A 210 -18.10 -17.12 -4.42
C ARG A 210 -17.01 -17.27 -5.47
N VAL A 211 -17.30 -18.08 -6.48
CA VAL A 211 -16.38 -18.29 -7.60
C VAL A 211 -16.90 -17.53 -8.82
N ARG A 212 -16.05 -16.72 -9.43
CA ARG A 212 -16.31 -16.05 -10.69
C ARG A 212 -15.40 -16.61 -11.77
N ARG A 213 -16.00 -17.22 -12.77
CA ARG A 213 -15.27 -17.67 -13.97
C ARG A 213 -15.06 -16.46 -14.88
N ILE A 214 -13.83 -16.30 -15.33
CA ILE A 214 -13.46 -15.33 -16.36
C ILE A 214 -12.99 -16.08 -17.60
N SER A 215 -13.30 -15.54 -18.75
CA SER A 215 -12.79 -15.95 -20.06
C SER A 215 -11.97 -14.82 -20.66
N PRO A 216 -11.02 -15.12 -21.53
CA PRO A 216 -10.29 -14.09 -22.30
C PRO A 216 -11.23 -13.17 -23.06
#